data_b1c7b5ca6249eef13a2e672149ae566e
#
_entry.id   b1c7b5ca6249eef13a2e672149ae566e
#
_cell.length_a   1.000
_cell.length_b   1.000
_cell.length_c   1.000
_cell.angle_alpha   90.00
_cell.angle_beta   90.00
_cell.angle_gamma   90.00
#
_symmetry.space_group_name_H-M   'P 1'
#
loop_
_entity.id
_entity.type
_entity.pdbx_description
1 polymer ?
#
loop_
_entity_poly.entity_id
_entity_poly.type
_entity_poly.pdbx_seq_one_letter_code
_entity_poly.pdbx_strand_id
1 'polypeptide(L)'
;MRRGFQRLALSKVAQLSNVALRLAGVAYRKALVRHCARIQILFAAPGCRCNGARFTSYLAQNSMDIAHDLQVIAAQEHALVFPQFDADRAWQVGAYLHEVARARGIAAAIDVRTFGQPLFFSLLDGATPDNVDWARRKGNTVAHFRRSSYAIGLKMQQAGSTLADKHGLPVTEYASHGGAFPLTVVGAGVIGSITVSGLPQRADHELVVEALCAHLGHDYSKLALAKA
;
A
#
# COMPACT_ATOMS: atom_id res chain seq x y z
N MET A 1 45.45 -17.56 5.14
CA MET A 1 45.09 -16.27 4.47
C MET A 1 43.95 -16.35 3.44
N ARG A 2 43.50 -17.50 2.93
CA ARG A 2 42.41 -17.57 1.91
C ARG A 2 40.96 -17.42 2.43
N ARG A 3 40.66 -17.65 3.72
CA ARG A 3 39.29 -17.57 4.28
C ARG A 3 38.79 -16.13 4.61
N GLY A 4 39.70 -15.17 4.77
CA GLY A 4 39.35 -13.75 5.04
C GLY A 4 38.87 -12.99 3.80
N PHE A 5 39.43 -13.29 2.65
CA PHE A 5 39.08 -12.63 1.38
C PHE A 5 37.67 -12.99 0.89
N GLN A 6 37.20 -14.21 1.12
CA GLN A 6 35.86 -14.64 0.72
C GLN A 6 34.74 -13.99 1.55
N ARG A 7 34.95 -13.72 2.86
CA ARG A 7 33.95 -13.02 3.68
C ARG A 7 33.79 -11.54 3.33
N LEU A 8 34.88 -10.85 2.97
CA LEU A 8 34.82 -9.46 2.54
C LEU A 8 34.15 -9.29 1.16
N ALA A 9 34.37 -10.23 0.24
CA ALA A 9 33.73 -10.21 -1.08
C ALA A 9 32.22 -10.43 -0.99
N LEU A 10 31.75 -11.34 -0.13
CA LEU A 10 30.34 -11.63 0.06
C LEU A 10 29.59 -10.48 0.76
N SER A 11 30.22 -9.74 1.70
CA SER A 11 29.61 -8.58 2.34
C SER A 11 29.48 -7.38 1.39
N LYS A 12 30.44 -7.13 0.51
CA LYS A 12 30.38 -6.08 -0.51
C LYS A 12 29.37 -6.40 -1.62
N VAL A 13 29.21 -7.64 -2.02
CA VAL A 13 28.21 -8.07 -3.01
C VAL A 13 26.79 -7.92 -2.42
N ALA A 14 26.59 -8.25 -1.14
CA ALA A 14 25.31 -8.07 -0.45
C ALA A 14 24.95 -6.58 -0.25
N GLN A 15 25.93 -5.72 0.02
CA GLN A 15 25.70 -4.27 0.11
C GLN A 15 25.43 -3.62 -1.24
N LEU A 16 26.11 -4.04 -2.31
CA LEU A 16 25.86 -3.54 -3.67
C LEU A 16 24.50 -4.00 -4.22
N SER A 17 24.03 -5.20 -3.86
CA SER A 17 22.69 -5.67 -4.24
C SER A 17 21.57 -4.86 -3.57
N ASN A 18 21.75 -4.44 -2.32
CA ASN A 18 20.76 -3.62 -1.60
C ASN A 18 20.71 -2.16 -2.08
N VAL A 19 21.82 -1.61 -2.56
CA VAL A 19 21.86 -0.27 -3.14
C VAL A 19 21.32 -0.28 -4.58
N ALA A 20 21.62 -1.30 -5.36
CA ALA A 20 21.11 -1.47 -6.72
C ALA A 20 19.60 -1.74 -6.77
N LEU A 21 19.03 -2.44 -5.77
CA LEU A 21 17.58 -2.68 -5.63
C LEU A 21 16.78 -1.41 -5.33
N ARG A 22 17.40 -0.37 -4.80
CA ARG A 22 16.73 0.92 -4.51
C ARG A 22 16.75 1.91 -5.67
N LEU A 23 17.61 1.72 -6.68
CA LEU A 23 17.85 2.72 -7.74
C LEU A 23 17.38 2.31 -9.14
N ALA A 24 16.90 1.08 -9.34
CA ALA A 24 16.56 0.62 -10.68
C ALA A 24 15.13 0.04 -10.75
N GLY A 25 14.32 0.62 -11.60
CA GLY A 25 12.96 0.19 -11.92
C GLY A 25 12.88 -1.19 -12.59
N VAL A 26 11.68 -1.58 -13.01
CA VAL A 26 11.26 -2.90 -13.53
C VAL A 26 12.18 -3.51 -14.61
N ALA A 27 12.85 -2.69 -15.39
CA ALA A 27 13.81 -3.15 -16.40
C ALA A 27 15.01 -3.90 -15.78
N TYR A 28 15.44 -3.48 -14.58
CA TYR A 28 16.54 -4.13 -13.85
C TYR A 28 16.12 -5.48 -13.26
N ARG A 29 14.85 -5.66 -12.84
CA ARG A 29 14.35 -6.96 -12.36
C ARG A 29 14.32 -8.01 -13.47
N LYS A 30 13.93 -7.63 -14.70
CA LYS A 30 13.98 -8.54 -15.86
C LYS A 30 15.40 -8.86 -16.28
N ALA A 31 16.32 -7.90 -16.18
CA ALA A 31 17.75 -8.12 -16.44
C ALA A 31 18.40 -8.96 -15.31
N LEU A 32 18.03 -8.74 -14.04
CA LEU A 32 18.52 -9.51 -12.90
C LEU A 32 18.07 -10.98 -12.96
N VAL A 33 16.82 -11.24 -13.33
CA VAL A 33 16.29 -12.61 -13.51
C VAL A 33 17.03 -13.32 -14.66
N ARG A 34 17.32 -12.63 -15.77
CA ARG A 34 18.12 -13.18 -16.87
C ARG A 34 19.61 -13.33 -16.50
N HIS A 35 20.12 -12.45 -15.63
CA HIS A 35 21.52 -12.53 -15.16
C HIS A 35 21.69 -13.60 -14.08
N CYS A 36 20.72 -13.77 -13.16
CA CYS A 36 20.70 -14.88 -12.22
C CYS A 36 20.61 -16.24 -12.93
N ALA A 37 19.83 -16.35 -14.00
CA ALA A 37 19.81 -17.56 -14.83
C ALA A 37 21.17 -17.85 -15.49
N ARG A 38 21.95 -16.81 -15.85
CA ARG A 38 23.33 -16.97 -16.36
C ARG A 38 24.37 -17.21 -15.27
N ILE A 39 24.17 -16.67 -14.06
CA ILE A 39 25.06 -16.88 -12.89
C ILE A 39 24.87 -18.31 -12.33
N GLN A 40 23.70 -18.94 -12.48
CA GLN A 40 23.50 -20.34 -12.13
C GLN A 40 24.42 -21.29 -12.92
N ILE A 41 24.87 -20.92 -14.12
CA ILE A 41 25.81 -21.71 -14.92
C ILE A 41 27.26 -21.55 -14.40
N LEU A 42 27.58 -20.47 -13.71
CA LEU A 42 28.93 -20.16 -13.19
C LEU A 42 29.18 -20.66 -11.75
N PHE A 43 28.14 -21.00 -10.99
CA PHE A 43 28.22 -21.49 -9.61
C PHE A 43 27.63 -22.89 -9.43
N ALA A 44 27.81 -23.76 -10.41
CA ALA A 44 27.56 -25.18 -10.24
C ALA A 44 28.67 -25.83 -9.38
N ALA A 45 28.75 -25.42 -8.10
CA ALA A 45 29.48 -26.17 -7.10
C ALA A 45 28.61 -27.38 -6.68
N PRO A 46 29.11 -28.62 -6.66
CA PRO A 46 28.35 -29.76 -6.25
C PRO A 46 28.00 -29.63 -4.76
N GLY A 47 26.71 -29.41 -4.42
CA GLY A 47 26.18 -29.30 -3.06
C GLY A 47 25.21 -28.15 -2.79
N CYS A 48 25.09 -27.14 -3.65
CA CYS A 48 24.15 -26.04 -3.43
C CYS A 48 22.81 -26.33 -4.15
N ARG A 49 21.89 -27.03 -3.50
CA ARG A 49 20.50 -27.19 -3.96
C ARG A 49 19.74 -25.90 -3.69
N CYS A 50 19.88 -24.90 -4.55
CA CYS A 50 18.92 -23.78 -4.62
C CYS A 50 17.60 -24.34 -5.14
N ASN A 51 16.63 -24.49 -4.24
CA ASN A 51 15.33 -25.08 -4.54
C ASN A 51 14.49 -24.11 -5.38
N GLY A 52 14.61 -24.18 -6.72
CA GLY A 52 13.78 -23.40 -7.64
C GLY A 52 12.27 -23.57 -7.38
N ALA A 53 11.87 -24.74 -6.86
CA ALA A 53 10.50 -25.01 -6.44
C ALA A 53 10.01 -24.11 -5.29
N ARG A 54 10.87 -23.69 -4.36
CA ARG A 54 10.48 -22.75 -3.27
C ARG A 54 10.31 -21.32 -3.79
N PHE A 55 11.08 -20.91 -4.78
CA PHE A 55 10.97 -19.58 -5.37
C PHE A 55 9.70 -19.45 -6.24
N THR A 56 9.38 -20.46 -7.03
CA THR A 56 8.13 -20.49 -7.82
C THR A 56 6.90 -20.59 -6.93
N SER A 57 6.93 -21.36 -5.84
CA SER A 57 5.83 -21.43 -4.88
C SER A 57 5.62 -20.09 -4.14
N TYR A 58 6.70 -19.40 -3.75
CA TYR A 58 6.63 -18.08 -3.13
C TYR A 58 6.01 -17.02 -4.05
N LEU A 59 6.39 -17.01 -5.35
CA LEU A 59 5.80 -16.09 -6.32
C LEU A 59 4.33 -16.40 -6.60
N ALA A 60 3.96 -17.67 -6.66
CA ALA A 60 2.57 -18.10 -6.84
C ALA A 60 1.71 -17.72 -5.62
N GLN A 61 2.20 -17.96 -4.40
CA GLN A 61 1.53 -17.61 -3.15
C GLN A 61 1.29 -16.09 -3.08
N ASN A 62 2.32 -15.27 -3.30
CA ASN A 62 2.20 -13.81 -3.28
C ASN A 62 1.22 -13.28 -4.34
N SER A 63 1.14 -13.92 -5.51
CA SER A 63 0.17 -13.56 -6.55
C SER A 63 -1.27 -13.93 -6.15
N MET A 64 -1.48 -15.06 -5.48
CA MET A 64 -2.80 -15.46 -4.96
C MET A 64 -3.24 -14.55 -3.82
N ASP A 65 -2.35 -14.16 -2.92
CA ASP A 65 -2.62 -13.24 -1.82
C ASP A 65 -3.06 -11.86 -2.34
N ILE A 66 -2.39 -11.33 -3.38
CA ILE A 66 -2.77 -10.07 -4.02
C ILE A 66 -4.14 -10.16 -4.69
N ALA A 67 -4.43 -11.25 -5.39
CA ALA A 67 -5.73 -11.43 -6.05
C ALA A 67 -6.87 -11.52 -5.04
N HIS A 68 -6.66 -12.24 -3.93
CA HIS A 68 -7.61 -12.32 -2.82
C HIS A 68 -7.85 -10.94 -2.17
N ASP A 69 -6.79 -10.22 -1.83
CA ASP A 69 -6.90 -8.87 -1.26
C ASP A 69 -7.68 -7.93 -2.18
N LEU A 70 -7.44 -7.97 -3.49
CA LEU A 70 -8.17 -7.16 -4.46
C LEU A 70 -9.67 -7.49 -4.51
N GLN A 71 -10.05 -8.76 -4.31
CA GLN A 71 -11.46 -9.17 -4.22
C GLN A 71 -12.10 -8.63 -2.94
N VAL A 72 -11.43 -8.76 -1.79
CA VAL A 72 -11.91 -8.23 -0.51
C VAL A 72 -12.05 -6.70 -0.56
N ILE A 73 -11.05 -6.00 -1.09
CA ILE A 73 -11.12 -4.54 -1.23
C ILE A 73 -12.27 -4.11 -2.15
N ALA A 74 -12.52 -4.86 -3.22
CA ALA A 74 -13.67 -4.57 -4.08
C ALA A 74 -15.01 -4.74 -3.33
N ALA A 75 -15.13 -5.74 -2.46
CA ALA A 75 -16.29 -5.93 -1.60
C ALA A 75 -16.42 -4.80 -0.56
N GLN A 76 -15.30 -4.35 0.05
CA GLN A 76 -15.27 -3.19 0.94
C GLN A 76 -15.78 -1.93 0.24
N GLU A 77 -15.25 -1.61 -0.96
CA GLU A 77 -15.66 -0.43 -1.73
C GLU A 77 -17.14 -0.48 -2.16
N HIS A 78 -17.67 -1.68 -2.39
CA HIS A 78 -19.09 -1.87 -2.72
C HIS A 78 -20.01 -1.72 -1.50
N ALA A 79 -19.60 -2.23 -0.34
CA ALA A 79 -20.40 -2.23 0.88
C ALA A 79 -20.36 -0.88 1.63
N LEU A 80 -19.20 -0.23 1.66
CA LEU A 80 -18.96 0.96 2.49
C LEU A 80 -19.34 2.25 1.76
N VAL A 81 -20.66 2.41 1.54
CA VAL A 81 -21.27 3.54 0.83
C VAL A 81 -22.19 4.29 1.77
N PHE A 82 -22.02 5.60 1.86
CA PHE A 82 -22.85 6.46 2.69
C PHE A 82 -24.20 6.74 2.02
N PRO A 83 -25.33 6.68 2.75
CA PRO A 83 -26.62 7.11 2.21
C PRO A 83 -26.63 8.63 1.95
N GLN A 84 -25.97 9.41 2.79
CA GLN A 84 -25.73 10.85 2.66
C GLN A 84 -24.45 11.22 3.37
N PHE A 85 -23.79 12.31 2.95
CA PHE A 85 -22.54 12.77 3.54
C PHE A 85 -22.51 14.30 3.59
N ASP A 86 -22.26 14.85 4.77
CA ASP A 86 -22.17 16.27 5.07
C ASP A 86 -20.97 16.55 6.00
N ALA A 87 -20.82 17.81 6.46
CA ALA A 87 -19.74 18.21 7.34
C ALA A 87 -19.83 17.53 8.72
N ASP A 88 -21.04 17.31 9.24
CA ASP A 88 -21.22 16.63 10.52
C ASP A 88 -20.80 15.15 10.43
N ARG A 89 -21.14 14.49 9.34
CA ARG A 89 -20.70 13.11 9.08
C ARG A 89 -19.18 13.03 8.89
N ALA A 90 -18.59 14.00 8.20
CA ALA A 90 -17.15 14.09 8.06
C ALA A 90 -16.44 14.24 9.41
N TRP A 91 -16.97 15.11 10.27
CA TRP A 91 -16.50 15.26 11.65
C TRP A 91 -16.60 13.96 12.45
N GLN A 92 -17.75 13.27 12.42
CA GLN A 92 -17.95 12.01 13.15
C GLN A 92 -16.95 10.94 12.73
N VAL A 93 -16.75 10.74 11.42
CA VAL A 93 -15.77 9.76 10.89
C VAL A 93 -14.35 10.16 11.27
N GLY A 94 -13.99 11.42 11.09
CA GLY A 94 -12.66 11.94 11.38
C GLY A 94 -12.32 11.87 12.87
N ALA A 95 -13.26 12.26 13.75
CA ALA A 95 -13.10 12.19 15.18
C ALA A 95 -12.99 10.75 15.69
N TYR A 96 -13.76 9.82 15.13
CA TYR A 96 -13.63 8.40 15.45
C TYR A 96 -12.23 7.86 15.08
N LEU A 97 -11.75 8.13 13.87
CA LEU A 97 -10.40 7.76 13.45
C LEU A 97 -9.33 8.36 14.37
N HIS A 98 -9.50 9.63 14.75
CA HIS A 98 -8.59 10.30 15.68
C HIS A 98 -8.55 9.60 17.03
N GLU A 99 -9.71 9.32 17.64
CA GLU A 99 -9.78 8.67 18.94
C GLU A 99 -9.23 7.25 18.92
N VAL A 100 -9.53 6.47 17.90
CA VAL A 100 -8.98 5.11 17.73
C VAL A 100 -7.46 5.16 17.58
N ALA A 101 -6.95 6.06 16.72
CA ALA A 101 -5.51 6.22 16.52
C ALA A 101 -4.81 6.67 17.82
N ARG A 102 -5.38 7.65 18.53
CA ARG A 102 -4.88 8.13 19.82
C ARG A 102 -4.85 7.01 20.88
N ALA A 103 -5.93 6.24 21.00
CA ALA A 103 -6.03 5.16 21.96
C ALA A 103 -5.03 4.02 21.69
N ARG A 104 -4.65 3.83 20.43
CA ARG A 104 -3.66 2.82 19.99
C ARG A 104 -2.22 3.39 19.93
N GLY A 105 -1.99 4.66 20.27
CA GLY A 105 -0.68 5.30 20.19
C GLY A 105 -0.14 5.42 18.77
N ILE A 106 -1.02 5.59 17.78
CA ILE A 106 -0.67 5.69 16.37
C ILE A 106 -0.37 7.14 16.01
N ALA A 107 0.85 7.42 15.56
CA ALA A 107 1.24 8.72 15.02
C ALA A 107 0.84 8.80 13.53
N ALA A 108 -0.26 9.46 13.21
CA ALA A 108 -0.80 9.53 11.86
C ALA A 108 -1.40 10.88 11.49
N ALA A 109 -1.43 11.18 10.20
CA ALA A 109 -2.29 12.20 9.60
C ALA A 109 -3.62 11.56 9.20
N ILE A 110 -4.73 12.21 9.52
CA ILE A 110 -6.10 11.82 9.17
C ILE A 110 -6.71 12.94 8.35
N ASP A 111 -7.28 12.62 7.20
CA ASP A 111 -7.84 13.58 6.26
C ASP A 111 -9.15 13.04 5.67
N VAL A 112 -10.24 13.78 5.89
CA VAL A 112 -11.55 13.52 5.28
C VAL A 112 -11.89 14.70 4.39
N ARG A 113 -12.06 14.47 3.10
CA ARG A 113 -12.30 15.53 2.13
C ARG A 113 -13.23 15.14 1.01
N THR A 114 -13.94 16.13 0.45
CA THR A 114 -14.41 16.04 -0.92
C THR A 114 -13.26 16.36 -1.88
N PHE A 115 -13.43 16.14 -3.19
CA PHE A 115 -12.39 16.51 -4.14
C PHE A 115 -12.13 18.01 -4.22
N GLY A 116 -13.08 18.83 -3.79
CA GLY A 116 -12.97 20.29 -3.81
C GLY A 116 -12.39 20.90 -2.53
N GLN A 117 -12.54 20.24 -1.37
CA GLN A 117 -12.16 20.84 -0.09
C GLN A 117 -11.97 19.81 1.03
N PRO A 118 -11.09 20.09 2.02
CA PRO A 118 -11.03 19.33 3.28
C PRO A 118 -12.27 19.63 4.12
N LEU A 119 -12.77 18.57 4.81
CA LEU A 119 -13.89 18.67 5.75
C LEU A 119 -13.44 18.39 7.19
N PHE A 120 -12.46 17.49 7.36
CA PHE A 120 -11.81 17.20 8.62
C PHE A 120 -10.33 16.92 8.35
N PHE A 121 -9.47 17.48 9.20
CA PHE A 121 -8.05 17.16 9.20
C PHE A 121 -7.53 17.09 10.62
N SER A 122 -6.73 16.07 10.92
CA SER A 122 -6.07 15.93 12.20
C SER A 122 -4.68 15.33 12.04
N LEU A 123 -3.72 15.84 12.81
CA LEU A 123 -2.39 15.30 12.93
C LEU A 123 -2.17 14.89 14.39
N LEU A 124 -1.86 13.61 14.62
CA LEU A 124 -1.62 13.08 15.96
C LEU A 124 -0.16 13.30 16.37
N ASP A 125 0.06 13.33 17.68
CA ASP A 125 1.41 13.48 18.26
C ASP A 125 2.36 12.42 17.72
N GLY A 126 3.56 12.85 17.36
CA GLY A 126 4.58 12.01 16.74
C GLY A 126 4.48 11.86 15.22
N ALA A 127 3.36 12.28 14.60
CA ALA A 127 3.27 12.35 13.15
C ALA A 127 4.10 13.52 12.60
N THR A 128 4.59 13.38 11.39
CA THR A 128 5.50 14.33 10.74
C THR A 128 4.87 14.99 9.52
N PRO A 129 5.45 16.10 8.98
CA PRO A 129 5.00 16.67 7.71
C PRO A 129 4.98 15.67 6.55
N ASP A 130 5.84 14.65 6.56
CA ASP A 130 5.84 13.58 5.56
C ASP A 130 4.54 12.78 5.57
N ASN A 131 3.96 12.52 6.76
CA ASN A 131 2.65 11.84 6.86
C ASN A 131 1.53 12.66 6.20
N VAL A 132 1.61 13.98 6.29
CA VAL A 132 0.66 14.91 5.65
C VAL A 132 0.78 14.85 4.12
N ASP A 133 2.03 14.88 3.62
CA ASP A 133 2.27 14.77 2.17
C ASP A 133 1.86 13.39 1.62
N TRP A 134 2.13 12.32 2.36
CA TRP A 134 1.65 10.99 2.00
C TRP A 134 0.12 10.93 1.95
N ALA A 135 -0.59 11.51 2.93
CA ALA A 135 -2.05 11.54 2.93
C ALA A 135 -2.58 12.29 1.69
N ARG A 136 -2.00 13.43 1.33
CA ARG A 136 -2.35 14.21 0.13
C ARG A 136 -2.17 13.36 -1.14
N ARG A 137 -1.02 12.74 -1.32
CA ARG A 137 -0.70 11.93 -2.52
C ARG A 137 -1.58 10.68 -2.64
N LYS A 138 -1.90 10.03 -1.51
CA LYS A 138 -2.85 8.90 -1.48
C LYS A 138 -4.26 9.37 -1.86
N GLY A 139 -4.73 10.51 -1.33
CA GLY A 139 -6.01 11.11 -1.67
C GLY A 139 -6.10 11.47 -3.16
N ASN A 140 -5.04 12.02 -3.75
CA ASN A 140 -4.95 12.29 -5.19
C ASN A 140 -5.12 11.01 -6.02
N THR A 141 -4.59 9.89 -5.55
CA THR A 141 -4.78 8.59 -6.22
C THR A 141 -6.24 8.16 -6.22
N VAL A 142 -6.95 8.34 -5.08
CA VAL A 142 -8.41 8.11 -5.03
C VAL A 142 -9.15 9.07 -5.96
N ALA A 143 -8.79 10.35 -5.97
CA ALA A 143 -9.41 11.34 -6.84
C ALA A 143 -9.27 10.98 -8.33
N HIS A 144 -8.15 10.41 -8.73
CA HIS A 144 -7.89 10.03 -10.12
C HIS A 144 -8.60 8.73 -10.52
N PHE A 145 -8.49 7.67 -9.69
CA PHE A 145 -8.94 6.32 -10.05
C PHE A 145 -10.33 5.96 -9.52
N ARG A 146 -10.90 6.75 -8.61
CA ARG A 146 -12.17 6.48 -7.93
C ARG A 146 -12.17 5.12 -7.19
N ARG A 147 -11.00 4.67 -6.77
CA ARG A 147 -10.72 3.41 -6.07
C ARG A 147 -9.75 3.68 -4.93
N SER A 148 -9.72 2.79 -3.94
CA SER A 148 -8.76 2.91 -2.84
C SER A 148 -7.32 2.91 -3.35
N SER A 149 -6.47 3.72 -2.73
CA SER A 149 -5.05 3.81 -3.08
C SER A 149 -4.34 2.46 -2.90
N TYR A 150 -4.83 1.61 -1.96
CA TYR A 150 -4.30 0.26 -1.75
C TYR A 150 -4.62 -0.68 -2.91
N ALA A 151 -5.87 -0.69 -3.40
CA ALA A 151 -6.23 -1.48 -4.58
C ALA A 151 -5.39 -1.09 -5.81
N ILE A 152 -5.15 0.20 -6.00
CA ILE A 152 -4.29 0.68 -7.09
C ILE A 152 -2.84 0.19 -6.89
N GLY A 153 -2.31 0.25 -5.67
CA GLY A 153 -0.98 -0.25 -5.35
C GLY A 153 -0.81 -1.74 -5.64
N LEU A 154 -1.77 -2.56 -5.21
CA LEU A 154 -1.78 -4.00 -5.48
C LEU A 154 -1.85 -4.31 -6.98
N LYS A 155 -2.66 -3.55 -7.74
CA LYS A 155 -2.71 -3.68 -9.21
C LYS A 155 -1.39 -3.30 -9.88
N MET A 156 -0.70 -2.26 -9.39
CA MET A 156 0.62 -1.89 -9.89
C MET A 156 1.65 -2.97 -9.57
N GLN A 157 1.61 -3.52 -8.36
CA GLN A 157 2.46 -4.64 -7.94
C GLN A 157 2.23 -5.88 -8.80
N GLN A 158 0.97 -6.25 -9.05
CA GLN A 158 0.61 -7.37 -9.92
C GLN A 158 1.10 -7.17 -11.37
N ALA A 159 1.01 -5.94 -11.86
CA ALA A 159 1.48 -5.58 -13.20
C ALA A 159 3.01 -5.42 -13.28
N GLY A 160 3.75 -5.45 -12.15
CA GLY A 160 5.17 -5.17 -12.10
C GLY A 160 5.52 -3.76 -12.61
N SER A 161 4.66 -2.78 -12.37
CA SER A 161 4.75 -1.41 -12.90
C SER A 161 4.54 -0.38 -11.79
N THR A 162 4.69 0.90 -12.11
CA THR A 162 4.39 2.03 -11.22
C THR A 162 3.33 2.94 -11.83
N LEU A 163 2.80 3.88 -11.01
CA LEU A 163 1.89 4.90 -11.53
C LEU A 163 2.55 5.79 -12.60
N ALA A 164 3.83 6.09 -12.42
CA ALA A 164 4.59 6.88 -13.37
C ALA A 164 4.75 6.15 -14.70
N ASP A 165 5.15 4.87 -14.67
CA ASP A 165 5.42 4.08 -15.88
C ASP A 165 4.15 3.77 -16.67
N LYS A 166 3.05 3.46 -15.96
CA LYS A 166 1.82 2.98 -16.59
C LYS A 166 0.84 4.10 -16.94
N HIS A 167 0.80 5.16 -16.12
CA HIS A 167 -0.21 6.22 -16.22
C HIS A 167 0.38 7.60 -16.39
N GLY A 168 1.72 7.75 -16.38
CA GLY A 168 2.40 9.04 -16.48
C GLY A 168 2.19 9.96 -15.26
N LEU A 169 1.76 9.40 -14.13
CA LEU A 169 1.45 10.18 -12.92
C LEU A 169 2.71 10.37 -12.07
N PRO A 170 3.08 11.64 -11.74
CA PRO A 170 4.29 11.92 -11.01
C PRO A 170 4.21 11.44 -9.56
N VAL A 171 5.29 10.86 -9.06
CA VAL A 171 5.40 10.34 -7.68
C VAL A 171 5.31 11.44 -6.62
N THR A 172 5.58 12.69 -7.00
CA THR A 172 5.43 13.87 -6.13
C THR A 172 3.97 14.20 -5.84
N GLU A 173 3.03 13.76 -6.69
CA GLU A 173 1.61 14.09 -6.58
C GLU A 173 0.73 12.87 -6.28
N TYR A 174 1.18 11.66 -6.59
CA TYR A 174 0.39 10.45 -6.47
C TYR A 174 1.14 9.36 -5.72
N ALA A 175 0.43 8.64 -4.85
CA ALA A 175 0.96 7.50 -4.11
C ALA A 175 -0.03 6.33 -4.13
N SER A 176 0.37 5.22 -4.75
CA SER A 176 -0.39 3.96 -4.77
C SER A 176 -0.07 3.09 -3.55
N HIS A 177 -0.13 3.70 -2.36
CA HIS A 177 0.07 3.04 -1.08
C HIS A 177 -1.24 3.08 -0.29
N GLY A 178 -1.51 2.04 0.50
CA GLY A 178 -2.73 1.95 1.28
C GLY A 178 -2.92 3.11 2.25
N GLY A 179 -4.19 3.38 2.57
CA GLY A 179 -4.60 4.39 3.55
C GLY A 179 -5.61 5.41 3.04
N ALA A 180 -5.78 5.63 1.73
CA ALA A 180 -6.88 6.43 1.21
C ALA A 180 -7.98 5.52 0.63
N PHE A 181 -9.20 5.72 1.11
CA PHE A 181 -10.41 5.00 0.71
C PHE A 181 -11.39 5.95 0.03
N PRO A 182 -12.15 5.52 -1.01
CA PRO A 182 -13.11 6.37 -1.67
C PRO A 182 -14.28 6.71 -0.77
N LEU A 183 -14.56 8.00 -0.63
CA LEU A 183 -15.79 8.49 -0.02
C LEU A 183 -16.91 8.40 -1.05
N THR A 184 -17.73 7.36 -0.92
CA THR A 184 -18.81 7.07 -1.87
C THR A 184 -20.17 7.39 -1.23
N VAL A 185 -21.04 8.03 -2.00
CA VAL A 185 -22.41 8.39 -1.57
C VAL A 185 -23.40 7.82 -2.57
N VAL A 186 -24.51 7.29 -2.06
CA VAL A 186 -25.60 6.73 -2.89
C VAL A 186 -26.10 7.79 -3.87
N GLY A 187 -26.18 7.44 -5.14
CA GLY A 187 -26.64 8.34 -6.21
C GLY A 187 -25.62 9.37 -6.69
N ALA A 188 -24.57 9.67 -5.91
CA ALA A 188 -23.53 10.63 -6.27
C ALA A 188 -22.21 9.96 -6.70
N GLY A 189 -22.00 8.69 -6.33
CA GLY A 189 -20.75 8.01 -6.57
C GLY A 189 -19.62 8.46 -5.64
N VAL A 190 -18.39 8.37 -6.11
CA VAL A 190 -17.20 8.78 -5.33
C VAL A 190 -17.04 10.29 -5.38
N ILE A 191 -17.21 10.94 -4.24
CA ILE A 191 -17.16 12.41 -4.09
C ILE A 191 -15.90 12.93 -3.41
N GLY A 192 -15.08 12.04 -2.83
CA GLY A 192 -13.91 12.41 -2.04
C GLY A 192 -13.10 11.22 -1.57
N SER A 193 -12.34 11.43 -0.51
CA SER A 193 -11.55 10.38 0.14
C SER A 193 -11.52 10.52 1.66
N ILE A 194 -11.35 9.39 2.34
CA ILE A 194 -11.03 9.28 3.76
C ILE A 194 -9.65 8.64 3.83
N THR A 195 -8.70 9.32 4.47
CA THR A 195 -7.28 8.95 4.38
C THR A 195 -6.65 8.90 5.77
N VAL A 196 -5.85 7.85 6.01
CA VAL A 196 -4.92 7.72 7.12
C VAL A 196 -3.51 7.53 6.57
N SER A 197 -2.54 8.15 7.19
CA SER A 197 -1.12 7.99 6.84
C SER A 197 -0.23 8.03 8.08
N GLY A 198 0.32 6.88 8.46
CA GLY A 198 1.21 6.75 9.63
C GLY A 198 1.65 5.33 9.91
N LEU A 199 0.93 4.33 9.39
CA LEU A 199 1.19 2.91 9.57
C LEU A 199 1.74 2.26 8.27
N PRO A 200 2.15 0.99 8.30
CA PRO A 200 2.32 0.22 7.08
C PRO A 200 1.03 0.25 6.23
N GLN A 201 1.18 0.31 4.92
CA GLN A 201 0.09 0.59 3.97
C GLN A 201 -1.19 -0.27 4.15
N ARG A 202 -1.04 -1.54 4.53
CA ARG A 202 -2.17 -2.44 4.80
C ARG A 202 -2.91 -2.01 6.07
N ALA A 203 -2.18 -1.65 7.12
CA ALA A 203 -2.74 -1.21 8.38
C ALA A 203 -3.39 0.17 8.28
N ASP A 204 -2.83 1.11 7.51
CA ASP A 204 -3.49 2.39 7.20
C ASP A 204 -4.84 2.15 6.50
N HIS A 205 -4.89 1.24 5.53
CA HIS A 205 -6.11 0.88 4.81
C HIS A 205 -7.16 0.24 5.75
N GLU A 206 -6.76 -0.75 6.55
CA GLU A 206 -7.63 -1.45 7.46
C GLU A 206 -8.20 -0.54 8.56
N LEU A 207 -7.44 0.43 9.04
CA LEU A 207 -7.92 1.40 10.03
C LEU A 207 -9.08 2.25 9.46
N VAL A 208 -8.99 2.65 8.19
CA VAL A 208 -10.08 3.37 7.52
C VAL A 208 -11.30 2.46 7.34
N VAL A 209 -11.11 1.22 6.90
CA VAL A 209 -12.20 0.23 6.71
C VAL A 209 -12.90 -0.06 8.03
N GLU A 210 -12.15 -0.26 9.13
CA GLU A 210 -12.70 -0.44 10.48
C GLU A 210 -13.60 0.72 10.90
N ALA A 211 -13.14 1.95 10.71
CA ALA A 211 -13.91 3.15 11.03
C ALA A 211 -15.19 3.26 10.19
N LEU A 212 -15.10 2.98 8.90
CA LEU A 212 -16.26 2.99 8.01
C LEU A 212 -17.26 1.91 8.37
N CYS A 213 -16.81 0.70 8.72
CA CYS A 213 -17.69 -0.36 9.23
C CYS A 213 -18.46 0.09 10.48
N ALA A 214 -17.76 0.70 11.44
CA ALA A 214 -18.38 1.21 12.66
C ALA A 214 -19.46 2.27 12.38
N HIS A 215 -19.21 3.18 11.41
CA HIS A 215 -20.14 4.26 11.06
C HIS A 215 -21.32 3.82 10.21
N LEU A 216 -21.15 2.78 9.40
CA LEU A 216 -22.16 2.29 8.47
C LEU A 216 -22.91 1.04 8.99
N GLY A 217 -22.55 0.57 10.19
CA GLY A 217 -23.20 -0.58 10.82
C GLY A 217 -22.83 -1.93 10.19
N HIS A 218 -21.64 -2.02 9.58
CA HIS A 218 -21.14 -3.26 9.03
C HIS A 218 -20.27 -4.02 10.04
N ASP A 219 -20.28 -5.35 9.94
CA ASP A 219 -19.38 -6.22 10.70
C ASP A 219 -17.99 -6.21 10.05
N TYR A 220 -17.03 -5.53 10.71
CA TYR A 220 -15.67 -5.43 10.25
C TYR A 220 -15.01 -6.80 10.01
N SER A 221 -15.33 -7.81 10.83
CA SER A 221 -14.73 -9.14 10.69
C SER A 221 -15.02 -9.82 9.34
N LYS A 222 -16.11 -9.43 8.67
CA LYS A 222 -16.51 -9.93 7.34
C LYS A 222 -15.86 -9.18 6.19
N LEU A 223 -15.32 -8.00 6.46
CA LEU A 223 -14.70 -7.13 5.46
C LEU A 223 -13.20 -6.95 5.67
N ALA A 224 -12.65 -7.41 6.79
CA ALA A 224 -11.23 -7.32 7.07
C ALA A 224 -10.39 -8.14 6.08
N LEU A 225 -9.24 -7.61 5.71
CA LEU A 225 -8.23 -8.37 4.96
C LEU A 225 -7.65 -9.48 5.85
N ALA A 226 -7.33 -10.63 5.27
CA ALA A 226 -6.70 -11.73 6.00
C ALA A 226 -5.43 -11.24 6.71
N LYS A 227 -5.16 -11.76 7.91
CA LYS A 227 -3.91 -11.44 8.63
C LYS A 227 -2.72 -11.91 7.78
N ALA A 228 -1.78 -10.99 7.54
CA ALA A 228 -0.54 -11.29 6.83
C ALA A 228 0.42 -12.09 7.70
#